data_046ac279e2806221ebb0f7cf71862de0
#
_entry.id   046ac279e2806221ebb0f7cf71862de0
#
_cell.length_a   1.000
_cell.length_b   1.000
_cell.length_c   1.000
_cell.angle_alpha   90.00
_cell.angle_beta   90.00
_cell.angle_gamma   90.00
#
_symmetry.space_group_name_H-M   'P 1'
#
loop_
_entity.id
_entity.type
_entity.pdbx_description
1 polymer ?
#
loop_
_entity_poly.entity_id
_entity_poly.type
_entity_poly.pdbx_seq_one_letter_code
_entity_poly.pdbx_strand_id
1 'polypeptide(L)'
;MRRQVLSVAPSTLANVTEMVGRVIGTRDATPLEFWVGVADGEFLQLDDVVALERVLPTGELVKMYGMVGQVVARHEGARFDSDVFLIEDGILPAQVTEAAQVTSTRFEPEVFVPPTPGQAVRVATGEERERALFFDRMERKFPVGLARNGEPLWVNFEFLNGDRGAHVNISGISGVATKTSYATFLLHSLFTSGVLGKAAVNTKALIFNVKGEDLLHLDRVNRNLDDEQRLGYANLSLPSTPFESVGLFAPPRIADPKATADVASRTDVTSFFWSIYEFCSEDLLPFLFSDAEDDRAQYTTVVYNVMAQLRKAASTDSGAAVIEGDKVGTFRDLADLITNRVQDDATRFQWAGPAIGTGTVNAFVRRLQGAVRHVERLIRADVPDPQRHRVNIDENQVTVVDLHNLNDRAKRFVVGVTLRKAFEDKERAGQSDELLLVVLDELNKYAPREGTSPIKEVLLDIAERGRSLGVILVGAQQTASEVERRIIANSSIRVVGRLDSAEASREEYGFLPAVHRQRATIVKPGTMILSQPELPVPLVLEFPFPAWATRASEAVVTPGQGVPEDPFEGL
;
A
#
# COMPACT_ATOMS: atom_id res chain seq x y z
N MET A 1 -64.76 -35.50 -0.11
CA MET A 1 -63.50 -36.12 0.35
C MET A 1 -62.37 -35.14 0.21
N ARG A 2 -62.01 -34.47 1.32
CA ARG A 2 -60.88 -33.52 1.38
C ARG A 2 -59.64 -34.31 1.83
N ARG A 3 -58.59 -34.32 1.00
CA ARG A 3 -57.27 -34.85 1.41
C ARG A 3 -56.60 -33.82 2.28
N GLN A 4 -56.34 -34.19 3.54
CA GLN A 4 -55.44 -33.48 4.43
C GLN A 4 -53.98 -33.63 3.94
N VAL A 5 -53.32 -32.51 3.71
CA VAL A 5 -51.88 -32.45 3.49
C VAL A 5 -51.26 -32.33 4.88
N LEU A 6 -50.56 -33.37 5.29
CA LEU A 6 -49.70 -33.35 6.49
C LEU A 6 -48.47 -32.49 6.22
N SER A 7 -48.36 -31.41 6.96
CA SER A 7 -47.18 -30.59 7.06
C SER A 7 -46.10 -31.36 7.81
N VAL A 8 -45.05 -31.75 7.10
CA VAL A 8 -43.81 -32.27 7.72
C VAL A 8 -42.99 -31.07 8.12
N ALA A 9 -42.72 -30.94 9.41
CA ALA A 9 -41.78 -29.96 9.95
C ALA A 9 -40.36 -30.22 9.40
N PRO A 10 -39.56 -29.19 9.11
CA PRO A 10 -38.19 -29.40 8.69
C PRO A 10 -37.39 -29.96 9.88
N SER A 11 -36.94 -31.20 9.72
CA SER A 11 -35.96 -31.81 10.60
C SER A 11 -34.67 -31.00 10.52
N THR A 12 -34.16 -30.60 11.68
CA THR A 12 -32.79 -30.13 11.89
C THR A 12 -31.82 -31.16 11.34
N LEU A 13 -31.43 -31.00 10.07
CA LEU A 13 -30.26 -31.66 9.51
C LEU A 13 -29.03 -31.06 10.18
N ALA A 14 -28.46 -31.81 11.14
CA ALA A 14 -27.10 -31.60 11.58
C ALA A 14 -26.23 -31.62 10.32
N ASN A 15 -25.41 -30.55 10.09
CA ASN A 15 -24.44 -30.45 9.01
C ASN A 15 -23.50 -31.66 9.11
N VAL A 16 -23.77 -32.73 8.38
CA VAL A 16 -22.79 -33.76 8.06
C VAL A 16 -21.89 -33.11 7.00
N THR A 17 -20.75 -32.58 7.42
CA THR A 17 -19.72 -32.04 6.54
C THR A 17 -19.25 -33.21 5.67
N GLU A 18 -19.57 -33.19 4.37
CA GLU A 18 -19.25 -34.26 3.44
C GLU A 18 -17.73 -34.41 3.31
N MET A 19 -17.25 -35.65 3.31
CA MET A 19 -15.86 -36.01 3.16
C MET A 19 -15.44 -35.73 1.70
N VAL A 20 -14.48 -34.83 1.49
CA VAL A 20 -13.97 -34.45 0.16
C VAL A 20 -12.85 -35.41 -0.32
N GLY A 21 -12.25 -36.16 0.59
CA GLY A 21 -11.15 -37.06 0.25
C GLY A 21 -10.52 -37.71 1.47
N ARG A 22 -9.40 -38.39 1.24
CA ARG A 22 -8.63 -39.06 2.30
C ARG A 22 -7.14 -38.80 2.16
N VAL A 23 -6.43 -38.76 3.28
CA VAL A 23 -4.98 -38.70 3.31
C VAL A 23 -4.41 -39.93 2.58
N ILE A 24 -3.55 -39.70 1.57
CA ILE A 24 -2.93 -40.78 0.81
C ILE A 24 -1.70 -41.32 1.55
N GLY A 25 -1.37 -42.62 1.30
CA GLY A 25 -0.22 -43.30 1.90
C GLY A 25 0.93 -43.57 0.93
N THR A 26 0.79 -43.18 -0.34
CA THR A 26 1.85 -43.37 -1.37
C THR A 26 2.91 -42.27 -1.33
N ARG A 27 2.66 -41.23 -0.58
CA ARG A 27 3.60 -40.13 -0.25
C ARG A 27 3.60 -39.95 1.26
N ASP A 28 4.75 -39.54 1.80
CA ASP A 28 4.87 -39.28 3.23
C ASP A 28 3.96 -38.14 3.65
N ALA A 29 3.19 -38.35 4.70
CA ALA A 29 2.46 -37.30 5.39
C ALA A 29 3.34 -36.80 6.55
N THR A 30 3.58 -35.49 6.61
CA THR A 30 4.31 -34.83 7.68
C THR A 30 3.37 -33.92 8.48
N PRO A 31 3.76 -33.42 9.66
CA PRO A 31 2.98 -32.42 10.35
C PRO A 31 2.81 -31.10 9.58
N LEU A 32 3.73 -30.78 8.67
CA LEU A 32 3.72 -29.52 7.93
C LEU A 32 3.01 -29.64 6.58
N GLU A 33 3.04 -30.85 5.99
CA GLU A 33 2.54 -31.07 4.63
C GLU A 33 2.05 -32.51 4.46
N PHE A 34 0.95 -32.68 3.76
CA PHE A 34 0.39 -34.00 3.42
C PHE A 34 -0.38 -33.95 2.10
N TRP A 35 -0.71 -35.11 1.57
CA TRP A 35 -1.49 -35.25 0.35
C TRP A 35 -2.84 -35.88 0.61
N VAL A 36 -3.86 -35.38 -0.07
CA VAL A 36 -5.26 -35.84 -0.01
C VAL A 36 -5.64 -36.39 -1.38
N GLY A 37 -6.03 -37.65 -1.44
CA GLY A 37 -6.71 -38.20 -2.62
C GLY A 37 -8.16 -37.73 -2.59
N VAL A 38 -8.60 -37.11 -3.69
CA VAL A 38 -9.94 -36.55 -3.82
C VAL A 38 -10.92 -37.70 -4.07
N ALA A 39 -12.09 -37.67 -3.44
CA ALA A 39 -13.13 -38.67 -3.62
C ALA A 39 -13.84 -38.50 -4.97
N ASP A 40 -14.38 -39.62 -5.50
CA ASP A 40 -15.14 -39.58 -6.76
C ASP A 40 -16.35 -38.64 -6.64
N GLY A 41 -16.49 -37.74 -7.59
CA GLY A 41 -17.56 -36.73 -7.63
C GLY A 41 -17.31 -35.48 -6.83
N GLU A 42 -16.21 -35.43 -6.06
CA GLU A 42 -15.74 -34.25 -5.32
C GLU A 42 -14.59 -33.57 -6.03
N PHE A 43 -14.25 -32.37 -5.62
CA PHE A 43 -13.05 -31.67 -6.10
C PHE A 43 -12.44 -30.82 -4.99
N LEU A 44 -11.13 -30.59 -5.11
CA LEU A 44 -10.39 -29.58 -4.35
C LEU A 44 -9.68 -28.65 -5.32
N GLN A 45 -9.60 -27.39 -4.96
CA GLN A 45 -8.89 -26.39 -5.73
C GLN A 45 -7.89 -25.63 -4.87
N LEU A 46 -7.03 -24.83 -5.52
CA LEU A 46 -6.06 -23.98 -4.83
C LEU A 46 -6.78 -23.04 -3.86
N ASP A 47 -6.19 -22.83 -2.69
CA ASP A 47 -6.65 -21.97 -1.60
C ASP A 47 -7.85 -22.53 -0.80
N ASP A 48 -8.36 -23.71 -1.15
CA ASP A 48 -9.36 -24.38 -0.31
C ASP A 48 -8.75 -24.70 1.07
N VAL A 49 -9.55 -24.46 2.10
CA VAL A 49 -9.17 -24.76 3.47
C VAL A 49 -9.80 -26.08 3.87
N VAL A 50 -8.98 -26.99 4.42
CA VAL A 50 -9.42 -28.32 4.80
C VAL A 50 -9.21 -28.59 6.28
N ALA A 51 -10.03 -29.50 6.82
CA ALA A 51 -9.95 -29.96 8.20
C ALA A 51 -9.97 -31.50 8.26
N LEU A 52 -9.26 -32.03 9.23
CA LEU A 52 -9.27 -33.45 9.57
C LEU A 52 -9.03 -33.66 11.07
N GLU A 53 -9.33 -34.84 11.58
CA GLU A 53 -9.23 -35.16 13.01
C GLU A 53 -8.43 -36.44 13.20
N ARG A 54 -7.51 -36.45 14.16
CA ARG A 54 -6.71 -37.61 14.54
C ARG A 54 -6.85 -37.90 16.03
N VAL A 55 -7.19 -39.14 16.37
CA VAL A 55 -7.13 -39.62 17.74
C VAL A 55 -5.74 -40.19 18.02
N LEU A 56 -5.09 -39.69 19.04
CA LEU A 56 -3.77 -40.15 19.47
C LEU A 56 -3.90 -41.47 20.26
N PRO A 57 -2.79 -42.23 20.40
CA PRO A 57 -2.78 -43.43 21.27
C PRO A 57 -3.13 -43.13 22.73
N THR A 58 -2.99 -41.89 23.16
CA THR A 58 -3.41 -41.38 24.49
C THR A 58 -4.92 -41.22 24.63
N GLY A 59 -5.70 -41.33 23.55
CA GLY A 59 -7.12 -41.03 23.47
C GLY A 59 -7.45 -39.54 23.21
N GLU A 60 -6.46 -38.68 23.12
CA GLU A 60 -6.64 -37.27 22.84
C GLU A 60 -6.97 -37.03 21.36
N LEU A 61 -7.95 -36.16 21.08
CA LEU A 61 -8.33 -35.76 19.72
C LEU A 61 -7.54 -34.51 19.30
N VAL A 62 -6.82 -34.61 18.20
CA VAL A 62 -6.15 -33.49 17.57
C VAL A 62 -6.87 -33.10 16.28
N LYS A 63 -7.36 -31.87 16.22
CA LYS A 63 -7.88 -31.26 14.98
C LYS A 63 -6.74 -30.65 14.21
N MET A 64 -6.69 -30.92 12.91
CA MET A 64 -5.68 -30.43 12.01
C MET A 64 -6.33 -29.64 10.89
N TYR A 65 -5.79 -28.49 10.61
CA TYR A 65 -6.26 -27.61 9.54
C TYR A 65 -5.13 -27.36 8.55
N GLY A 66 -5.49 -27.14 7.29
CA GLY A 66 -4.52 -26.81 6.26
C GLY A 66 -5.14 -26.13 5.05
N MET A 67 -4.28 -25.63 4.18
CA MET A 67 -4.66 -24.97 2.94
C MET A 67 -4.09 -25.73 1.74
N VAL A 68 -4.91 -25.90 0.71
CA VAL A 68 -4.51 -26.55 -0.55
C VAL A 68 -3.59 -25.63 -1.33
N GLY A 69 -2.34 -26.06 -1.50
CA GLY A 69 -1.31 -25.32 -2.25
C GLY A 69 -1.14 -25.79 -3.70
N GLN A 70 -1.49 -27.06 -3.98
CA GLN A 70 -1.39 -27.65 -5.32
C GLN A 70 -2.43 -28.74 -5.50
N VAL A 71 -2.93 -28.91 -6.73
CA VAL A 71 -3.78 -30.04 -7.12
C VAL A 71 -3.17 -30.69 -8.37
N VAL A 72 -3.14 -31.99 -8.41
CA VAL A 72 -2.59 -32.78 -9.53
C VAL A 72 -3.59 -33.85 -9.94
N ALA A 73 -3.71 -34.09 -11.24
CA ALA A 73 -4.45 -35.21 -11.81
C ALA A 73 -3.48 -36.17 -12.52
N ARG A 74 -3.69 -37.48 -12.40
CA ARG A 74 -2.90 -38.47 -13.06
C ARG A 74 -3.71 -39.74 -13.36
N HIS A 75 -3.29 -40.50 -14.36
CA HIS A 75 -3.76 -41.85 -14.56
C HIS A 75 -3.09 -42.80 -13.59
N GLU A 76 -3.86 -43.51 -12.79
CA GLU A 76 -3.34 -44.59 -11.94
C GLU A 76 -3.16 -45.88 -12.75
N GLY A 77 -1.94 -46.41 -12.77
CA GLY A 77 -1.58 -47.60 -13.57
C GLY A 77 -0.85 -47.30 -14.86
N ALA A 78 -0.86 -46.07 -15.39
CA ALA A 78 -0.03 -45.66 -16.52
C ALA A 78 1.44 -45.61 -16.10
N ARG A 79 2.34 -46.10 -16.99
CA ARG A 79 3.80 -46.13 -16.79
C ARG A 79 4.55 -45.22 -17.74
N PHE A 80 3.97 -44.99 -18.92
CA PHE A 80 4.56 -44.18 -19.98
C PHE A 80 3.61 -43.08 -20.39
N ASP A 81 4.14 -41.95 -20.83
CA ASP A 81 3.32 -40.82 -21.30
C ASP A 81 2.45 -41.21 -22.51
N SER A 82 2.88 -42.15 -23.32
CA SER A 82 2.12 -42.69 -24.45
C SER A 82 0.93 -43.56 -24.05
N ASP A 83 0.89 -44.05 -22.80
CA ASP A 83 -0.22 -44.91 -22.33
C ASP A 83 -1.56 -44.16 -22.32
N VAL A 84 -1.56 -42.81 -22.30
CA VAL A 84 -2.77 -42.00 -22.38
C VAL A 84 -3.61 -42.35 -23.62
N PHE A 85 -3.00 -42.62 -24.76
CA PHE A 85 -3.72 -42.98 -25.97
C PHE A 85 -4.33 -44.39 -25.86
N LEU A 86 -3.63 -45.34 -25.23
CA LEU A 86 -4.13 -46.69 -24.99
C LEU A 86 -5.27 -46.71 -23.98
N ILE A 87 -5.25 -45.81 -23.01
CA ILE A 87 -6.32 -45.62 -22.02
C ILE A 87 -7.57 -45.04 -22.68
N GLU A 88 -7.40 -44.01 -23.49
CA GLU A 88 -8.48 -43.35 -24.23
C GLU A 88 -9.16 -44.31 -25.23
N ASP A 89 -8.37 -45.19 -25.89
CA ASP A 89 -8.87 -46.22 -26.77
C ASP A 89 -9.48 -47.44 -26.03
N GLY A 90 -9.46 -47.42 -24.69
CA GLY A 90 -10.00 -48.51 -23.86
C GLY A 90 -9.16 -49.81 -23.85
N ILE A 91 -7.93 -49.77 -24.34
CA ILE A 91 -7.01 -50.89 -24.40
C ILE A 91 -6.31 -51.11 -23.06
N LEU A 92 -5.90 -50.01 -22.38
CA LEU A 92 -5.27 -50.05 -21.07
C LEU A 92 -6.27 -49.53 -20.02
N PRO A 93 -6.74 -50.35 -19.05
CA PRO A 93 -7.62 -49.87 -17.98
C PRO A 93 -6.81 -49.01 -17.02
N ALA A 94 -7.21 -47.77 -16.88
CA ALA A 94 -6.70 -46.85 -15.84
C ALA A 94 -7.81 -45.91 -15.38
N GLN A 95 -7.71 -45.49 -14.12
CA GLN A 95 -8.60 -44.48 -13.55
C GLN A 95 -7.83 -43.15 -13.43
N VAL A 96 -8.54 -42.05 -13.62
CA VAL A 96 -8.01 -40.73 -13.30
C VAL A 96 -8.14 -40.52 -11.79
N THR A 97 -7.05 -40.22 -11.14
CA THR A 97 -6.99 -39.88 -9.73
C THR A 97 -6.55 -38.44 -9.56
N GLU A 98 -7.26 -37.69 -8.75
CA GLU A 98 -6.88 -36.35 -8.34
C GLU A 98 -6.32 -36.38 -6.93
N ALA A 99 -5.28 -35.58 -6.69
CA ALA A 99 -4.69 -35.43 -5.36
C ALA A 99 -4.32 -33.98 -5.11
N ALA A 100 -4.61 -33.51 -3.90
CA ALA A 100 -4.31 -32.17 -3.42
C ALA A 100 -3.17 -32.21 -2.40
N GLN A 101 -2.19 -31.33 -2.56
CA GLN A 101 -1.16 -31.05 -1.58
C GLN A 101 -1.68 -30.01 -0.60
N VAL A 102 -1.61 -30.31 0.68
CA VAL A 102 -2.10 -29.47 1.78
C VAL A 102 -0.92 -29.04 2.64
N THR A 103 -0.76 -27.73 2.82
CA THR A 103 0.14 -27.15 3.83
C THR A 103 -0.65 -26.97 5.12
N SER A 104 -0.18 -27.57 6.21
CA SER A 104 -0.83 -27.44 7.52
C SER A 104 -0.76 -26.00 8.01
N THR A 105 -1.87 -25.48 8.53
CA THR A 105 -1.95 -24.14 9.09
C THR A 105 -2.03 -24.15 10.61
N ARG A 106 -2.83 -25.06 11.21
CA ARG A 106 -3.08 -25.08 12.66
C ARG A 106 -3.37 -26.49 13.18
N PHE A 107 -2.98 -26.72 14.44
CA PHE A 107 -3.28 -27.91 15.22
C PHE A 107 -3.98 -27.53 16.53
N GLU A 108 -5.01 -28.26 16.91
CA GLU A 108 -5.75 -28.05 18.16
C GLU A 108 -6.02 -29.37 18.87
N PRO A 109 -5.37 -29.64 20.01
CA PRO A 109 -4.28 -28.89 20.64
C PRO A 109 -3.00 -28.86 19.77
N GLU A 110 -2.06 -28.00 20.10
CA GLU A 110 -0.81 -27.79 19.35
C GLU A 110 0.17 -28.98 19.52
N VAL A 111 -0.25 -30.12 19.01
CA VAL A 111 0.51 -31.37 18.98
C VAL A 111 0.86 -31.71 17.53
N PHE A 112 2.12 -31.52 17.16
CA PHE A 112 2.62 -31.66 15.79
C PHE A 112 2.83 -33.13 15.43
N VAL A 113 1.78 -33.82 15.02
CA VAL A 113 1.79 -35.20 14.55
C VAL A 113 1.33 -35.27 13.09
N PRO A 114 1.88 -36.16 12.25
CA PRO A 114 1.42 -36.30 10.87
C PRO A 114 -0.01 -36.87 10.85
N PRO A 115 -0.84 -36.50 9.88
CA PRO A 115 -2.09 -37.21 9.66
C PRO A 115 -1.83 -38.66 9.23
N THR A 116 -2.74 -39.57 9.56
CA THR A 116 -2.58 -40.99 9.22
C THR A 116 -3.17 -41.27 7.84
N PRO A 117 -2.52 -42.03 6.97
CA PRO A 117 -3.10 -42.47 5.71
C PRO A 117 -4.50 -43.09 5.89
N GLY A 118 -5.43 -42.73 5.00
CA GLY A 118 -6.84 -43.15 5.07
C GLY A 118 -7.74 -42.25 5.91
N GLN A 119 -7.21 -41.31 6.69
CA GLN A 119 -8.04 -40.35 7.44
C GLN A 119 -8.90 -39.51 6.49
N ALA A 120 -10.16 -39.35 6.88
CA ALA A 120 -11.10 -38.50 6.14
C ALA A 120 -10.73 -37.02 6.25
N VAL A 121 -10.83 -36.32 5.13
CA VAL A 121 -10.61 -34.89 5.01
C VAL A 121 -11.89 -34.24 4.51
N ARG A 122 -12.25 -33.08 5.09
CA ARG A 122 -13.40 -32.28 4.68
C ARG A 122 -12.98 -30.86 4.38
N VAL A 123 -13.78 -30.14 3.61
CA VAL A 123 -13.60 -28.68 3.43
C VAL A 123 -13.98 -27.98 4.74
N ALA A 124 -13.11 -27.12 5.23
CA ALA A 124 -13.38 -26.33 6.42
C ALA A 124 -14.23 -25.11 6.05
N THR A 125 -15.37 -24.95 6.71
CA THR A 125 -16.31 -23.84 6.50
C THR A 125 -16.65 -23.18 7.85
N GLY A 126 -17.18 -21.94 7.82
CA GLY A 126 -17.62 -21.22 9.01
C GLY A 126 -16.53 -21.15 10.09
N GLU A 127 -16.83 -21.59 11.31
CA GLU A 127 -15.90 -21.53 12.45
C GLU A 127 -14.60 -22.34 12.23
N GLU A 128 -14.66 -23.46 11.51
CA GLU A 128 -13.46 -24.26 11.23
C GLU A 128 -12.49 -23.50 10.30
N ARG A 129 -13.03 -22.80 9.30
CA ARG A 129 -12.24 -21.94 8.43
C ARG A 129 -11.66 -20.75 9.19
N GLU A 130 -12.45 -20.10 10.06
CA GLU A 130 -11.97 -19.02 10.92
C GLU A 130 -10.78 -19.48 11.80
N ARG A 131 -10.88 -20.71 12.36
CA ARG A 131 -9.80 -21.31 13.15
C ARG A 131 -8.59 -21.65 12.28
N ALA A 132 -8.80 -22.30 11.14
CA ALA A 132 -7.72 -22.68 10.22
C ALA A 132 -6.87 -21.49 9.76
N LEU A 133 -7.49 -20.31 9.61
CA LEU A 133 -6.88 -19.07 9.18
C LEU A 133 -6.58 -18.10 10.35
N PHE A 134 -6.66 -18.57 11.59
CA PHE A 134 -6.40 -17.78 12.81
C PHE A 134 -7.27 -16.52 12.97
N PHE A 135 -8.34 -16.38 12.19
CA PHE A 135 -9.24 -15.23 12.26
C PHE A 135 -10.02 -15.18 13.59
N ASP A 136 -10.20 -16.32 14.25
CA ASP A 136 -10.77 -16.47 15.59
C ASP A 136 -9.90 -15.85 16.70
N ARG A 137 -8.59 -15.68 16.47
CA ARG A 137 -7.64 -15.10 17.43
C ARG A 137 -7.42 -13.59 17.23
N MET A 138 -7.94 -13.02 16.16
CA MET A 138 -7.82 -11.60 15.86
C MET A 138 -8.89 -10.81 16.61
N GLU A 139 -8.52 -10.17 17.73
CA GLU A 139 -9.45 -9.34 18.51
C GLU A 139 -9.93 -8.13 17.71
N ARG A 140 -9.02 -7.53 16.93
CA ARG A 140 -9.27 -6.39 16.05
C ARG A 140 -8.87 -6.75 14.64
N LYS A 141 -9.86 -7.05 13.80
CA LYS A 141 -9.63 -7.41 12.40
C LYS A 141 -10.45 -6.54 11.46
N PHE A 142 -9.94 -6.30 10.27
CA PHE A 142 -10.67 -5.62 9.20
C PHE A 142 -10.54 -6.39 7.88
N PRO A 143 -11.55 -6.33 6.99
CA PRO A 143 -11.55 -7.11 5.77
C PRO A 143 -10.60 -6.51 4.74
N VAL A 144 -9.84 -7.36 4.04
CA VAL A 144 -8.85 -6.95 3.05
C VAL A 144 -9.15 -7.44 1.65
N GLY A 145 -10.24 -8.18 1.48
CA GLY A 145 -10.72 -8.71 0.22
C GLY A 145 -11.51 -9.99 0.43
N LEU A 146 -11.95 -10.58 -0.66
CA LEU A 146 -12.72 -11.81 -0.71
C LEU A 146 -11.84 -12.97 -1.16
N ALA A 147 -12.02 -14.13 -0.56
CA ALA A 147 -11.54 -15.38 -1.10
C ALA A 147 -12.33 -15.74 -2.38
N ARG A 148 -11.85 -16.73 -3.14
CA ARG A 148 -12.51 -17.18 -4.37
C ARG A 148 -13.96 -17.61 -4.18
N ASN A 149 -14.30 -18.16 -3.02
CA ASN A 149 -15.64 -18.57 -2.64
C ASN A 149 -16.56 -17.41 -2.17
N GLY A 150 -16.08 -16.16 -2.26
CA GLY A 150 -16.82 -14.97 -1.84
C GLY A 150 -16.81 -14.68 -0.35
N GLU A 151 -16.09 -15.47 0.46
CA GLU A 151 -15.97 -15.24 1.91
C GLU A 151 -14.90 -14.18 2.22
N PRO A 152 -15.07 -13.36 3.26
CA PRO A 152 -14.11 -12.34 3.63
C PRO A 152 -12.78 -12.94 4.12
N LEU A 153 -11.71 -12.22 3.78
CA LEU A 153 -10.36 -12.43 4.31
C LEU A 153 -9.98 -11.23 5.18
N TRP A 154 -9.35 -11.52 6.31
CA TRP A 154 -9.10 -10.56 7.36
C TRP A 154 -7.61 -10.35 7.61
N VAL A 155 -7.26 -9.13 8.02
CA VAL A 155 -5.95 -8.78 8.58
C VAL A 155 -6.14 -8.37 10.03
N ASN A 156 -5.22 -8.83 10.87
CA ASN A 156 -5.14 -8.39 12.26
C ASN A 156 -4.62 -6.96 12.31
N PHE A 157 -5.44 -6.03 12.82
CA PHE A 157 -5.12 -4.62 12.92
C PHE A 157 -3.92 -4.32 13.81
N GLU A 158 -3.58 -5.19 14.76
CA GLU A 158 -2.40 -5.05 15.63
C GLU A 158 -1.07 -5.07 14.86
N PHE A 159 -1.06 -5.66 13.64
CA PHE A 159 0.09 -5.60 12.74
C PHE A 159 0.11 -4.36 11.84
N LEU A 160 -0.82 -3.44 12.04
CA LEU A 160 -0.88 -2.17 11.31
C LEU A 160 -0.82 -0.96 12.25
N ASN A 161 -1.43 -1.03 13.43
CA ASN A 161 -1.54 0.09 14.35
C ASN A 161 -0.29 0.40 15.20
N GLY A 162 0.76 -0.40 15.07
CA GLY A 162 1.99 -0.23 15.83
C GLY A 162 2.13 -1.16 17.05
N ASP A 163 1.09 -1.85 17.49
CA ASP A 163 1.16 -2.73 18.67
C ASP A 163 2.10 -3.91 18.43
N ARG A 164 1.89 -4.68 17.36
CA ARG A 164 2.69 -5.87 17.02
C ARG A 164 3.50 -5.71 15.75
N GLY A 165 3.16 -4.73 14.91
CA GLY A 165 3.81 -4.43 13.66
C GLY A 165 3.30 -3.14 13.04
N ALA A 166 3.86 -2.76 11.90
CA ALA A 166 3.47 -1.58 11.15
C ALA A 166 3.77 -1.78 9.66
N HIS A 167 3.36 -0.82 8.87
CA HIS A 167 3.65 -0.65 7.45
C HIS A 167 3.09 -1.76 6.54
N VAL A 168 2.73 -1.32 5.36
CA VAL A 168 2.24 -2.16 4.26
C VAL A 168 3.13 -1.96 3.05
N ASN A 169 3.57 -3.04 2.44
CA ASN A 169 4.32 -3.02 1.19
C ASN A 169 3.50 -3.68 0.08
N ILE A 170 3.24 -2.94 -1.01
CA ILE A 170 2.43 -3.40 -2.14
C ILE A 170 3.28 -3.42 -3.40
N SER A 171 3.52 -4.60 -3.97
CA SER A 171 4.30 -4.78 -5.19
C SER A 171 3.45 -5.26 -6.35
N GLY A 172 3.75 -4.83 -7.59
CA GLY A 172 3.08 -5.31 -8.79
C GLY A 172 3.34 -4.44 -10.01
N ILE A 173 3.19 -5.00 -11.20
CA ILE A 173 3.39 -4.27 -12.46
C ILE A 173 2.37 -3.13 -12.62
N SER A 174 2.76 -2.09 -13.37
CA SER A 174 1.85 -0.99 -13.75
C SER A 174 0.96 -1.37 -14.94
N GLY A 175 -0.13 -0.64 -15.10
CA GLY A 175 -1.02 -0.74 -16.28
C GLY A 175 -2.39 -1.31 -15.98
N VAL A 176 -2.62 -1.86 -14.82
CA VAL A 176 -3.92 -2.39 -14.41
C VAL A 176 -4.30 -1.87 -13.04
N ALA A 177 -4.16 -0.58 -12.80
CA ALA A 177 -4.67 0.20 -11.65
C ALA A 177 -4.77 -0.53 -10.28
N THR A 178 -3.95 -1.57 -10.05
CA THR A 178 -4.18 -2.50 -8.93
C THR A 178 -3.52 -2.03 -7.63
N LYS A 179 -2.29 -1.50 -7.69
CA LYS A 179 -1.54 -1.14 -6.46
C LYS A 179 -2.17 0.02 -5.70
N THR A 180 -2.35 1.13 -6.39
CA THR A 180 -2.93 2.35 -5.80
C THR A 180 -4.40 2.13 -5.46
N SER A 181 -5.15 1.40 -6.31
CA SER A 181 -6.54 1.02 -6.04
C SER A 181 -6.64 0.12 -4.81
N TYR A 182 -5.72 -0.84 -4.64
CA TYR A 182 -5.70 -1.69 -3.46
C TYR A 182 -5.29 -0.90 -2.20
N ALA A 183 -4.31 0.00 -2.29
CA ALA A 183 -3.95 0.87 -1.17
C ALA A 183 -5.13 1.74 -0.72
N THR A 184 -5.86 2.35 -1.65
CA THR A 184 -7.07 3.13 -1.33
C THR A 184 -8.21 2.24 -0.82
N PHE A 185 -8.36 1.01 -1.32
CA PHE A 185 -9.32 0.03 -0.78
C PHE A 185 -8.98 -0.33 0.68
N LEU A 186 -7.71 -0.57 1.00
CA LEU A 186 -7.28 -0.83 2.38
C LEU A 186 -7.62 0.36 3.31
N LEU A 187 -7.40 1.60 2.86
CA LEU A 187 -7.79 2.79 3.61
C LEU A 187 -9.31 2.85 3.81
N HIS A 188 -10.08 2.65 2.74
CA HIS A 188 -11.55 2.64 2.81
C HIS A 188 -12.05 1.58 3.80
N SER A 189 -11.55 0.36 3.68
CA SER A 189 -11.87 -0.73 4.60
C SER A 189 -11.53 -0.37 6.05
N LEU A 190 -10.33 0.18 6.29
CA LEU A 190 -9.90 0.58 7.62
C LEU A 190 -10.82 1.64 8.23
N PHE A 191 -11.20 2.65 7.45
CA PHE A 191 -12.05 3.75 7.93
C PHE A 191 -13.52 3.35 8.13
N THR A 192 -14.03 2.39 7.35
CA THR A 192 -15.45 2.06 7.32
C THR A 192 -15.82 0.75 8.03
N SER A 193 -14.86 -0.14 8.32
CA SER A 193 -15.12 -1.43 9.00
C SER A 193 -15.44 -1.32 10.50
N GLY A 194 -15.24 -0.15 11.09
CA GLY A 194 -15.42 0.06 12.54
C GLY A 194 -14.22 -0.38 13.40
N VAL A 195 -13.16 -0.95 12.82
CA VAL A 195 -11.98 -1.46 13.56
C VAL A 195 -11.24 -0.38 14.34
N LEU A 196 -11.29 0.86 13.88
CA LEU A 196 -10.68 2.03 14.53
C LEU A 196 -11.40 2.45 15.81
N GLY A 197 -12.71 2.15 15.92
CA GLY A 197 -13.51 2.57 17.07
C GLY A 197 -13.41 4.08 17.32
N LYS A 198 -13.04 4.47 18.53
CA LYS A 198 -12.89 5.89 18.90
C LYS A 198 -11.72 6.59 18.21
N ALA A 199 -10.70 5.87 17.79
CA ALA A 199 -9.54 6.44 17.09
C ALA A 199 -9.86 6.88 15.66
N ALA A 200 -11.03 6.55 15.10
CA ALA A 200 -11.44 6.92 13.74
C ALA A 200 -11.41 8.44 13.49
N VAL A 201 -11.74 9.25 14.49
CA VAL A 201 -11.76 10.72 14.38
C VAL A 201 -10.37 11.29 14.15
N ASN A 202 -9.37 10.74 14.83
CA ASN A 202 -7.99 11.25 14.82
C ASN A 202 -7.08 10.45 13.86
N THR A 203 -7.56 9.33 13.31
CA THR A 203 -6.81 8.60 12.28
C THR A 203 -6.93 9.31 10.95
N LYS A 204 -5.78 9.64 10.36
CA LYS A 204 -5.66 10.40 9.11
C LYS A 204 -4.91 9.61 8.05
N ALA A 205 -5.18 9.93 6.79
CA ALA A 205 -4.41 9.41 5.66
C ALA A 205 -3.86 10.56 4.83
N LEU A 206 -2.58 10.47 4.46
CA LEU A 206 -1.90 11.37 3.55
C LEU A 206 -1.53 10.57 2.29
N ILE A 207 -2.07 10.96 1.16
CA ILE A 207 -1.88 10.28 -0.12
C ILE A 207 -1.14 11.22 -1.08
N PHE A 208 -0.02 10.75 -1.65
CA PHE A 208 0.69 11.46 -2.71
C PHE A 208 0.27 10.90 -4.07
N ASN A 209 -0.45 11.72 -4.83
CA ASN A 209 -0.87 11.37 -6.19
C ASN A 209 0.21 11.74 -7.20
N VAL A 210 0.81 10.76 -7.85
CA VAL A 210 1.93 10.96 -8.78
C VAL A 210 1.56 10.74 -10.25
N LYS A 211 0.35 10.19 -10.53
CA LYS A 211 -0.10 9.77 -11.86
C LYS A 211 -1.46 10.38 -12.20
N GLY A 212 -1.47 11.35 -13.11
CA GLY A 212 -2.70 11.98 -13.55
C GLY A 212 -3.53 12.55 -12.40
N GLU A 213 -4.80 12.84 -12.66
CA GLU A 213 -5.75 13.36 -11.66
C GLU A 213 -6.61 12.26 -11.00
N ASP A 214 -6.15 11.01 -11.06
CA ASP A 214 -6.93 9.81 -10.72
C ASP A 214 -7.42 9.80 -9.25
N LEU A 215 -6.63 10.29 -8.29
CA LEU A 215 -7.00 10.29 -6.88
C LEU A 215 -7.69 11.59 -6.42
N LEU A 216 -7.98 12.50 -7.33
CA LEU A 216 -8.71 13.73 -7.01
C LEU A 216 -10.23 13.54 -6.92
N HIS A 217 -10.74 12.33 -7.12
CA HIS A 217 -12.18 12.03 -7.13
C HIS A 217 -12.60 11.03 -6.06
N LEU A 218 -11.80 10.83 -5.02
CA LEU A 218 -12.08 9.88 -3.94
C LEU A 218 -13.38 10.15 -3.18
N ASP A 219 -13.85 11.41 -3.19
CA ASP A 219 -15.10 11.89 -2.58
C ASP A 219 -16.33 11.75 -3.51
N ARG A 220 -16.16 11.20 -4.71
CA ARG A 220 -17.23 11.09 -5.71
C ARG A 220 -17.63 9.64 -5.92
N VAL A 221 -18.94 9.40 -6.03
CA VAL A 221 -19.48 8.06 -6.34
C VAL A 221 -19.04 7.62 -7.73
N ASN A 222 -18.58 6.38 -7.86
CA ASN A 222 -18.25 5.80 -9.15
C ASN A 222 -19.51 5.32 -9.88
N ARG A 223 -19.81 5.93 -11.05
CA ARG A 223 -20.98 5.56 -11.85
C ARG A 223 -20.90 4.18 -12.48
N ASN A 224 -19.71 3.60 -12.55
CA ASN A 224 -19.48 2.28 -13.15
C ASN A 224 -19.66 1.14 -12.14
N LEU A 225 -19.98 1.44 -10.89
CA LEU A 225 -20.19 0.43 -9.85
C LEU A 225 -21.55 -0.27 -10.10
N ASP A 226 -21.51 -1.52 -10.52
CA ASP A 226 -22.69 -2.37 -10.75
C ASP A 226 -23.14 -3.12 -9.48
N ASP A 227 -24.22 -3.88 -9.60
CA ASP A 227 -24.81 -4.61 -8.46
C ASP A 227 -23.93 -5.79 -8.00
N GLU A 228 -23.21 -6.45 -8.88
CA GLU A 228 -22.27 -7.53 -8.54
C GLU A 228 -21.10 -6.98 -7.70
N GLN A 229 -20.58 -5.84 -8.10
CA GLN A 229 -19.51 -5.15 -7.37
C GLN A 229 -19.98 -4.64 -6.01
N ARG A 230 -21.24 -4.14 -5.90
CA ARG A 230 -21.86 -3.77 -4.62
C ARG A 230 -22.02 -4.98 -3.70
N LEU A 231 -22.34 -6.14 -4.24
CA LEU A 231 -22.41 -7.39 -3.49
C LEU A 231 -21.04 -7.74 -2.87
N GLY A 232 -19.95 -7.46 -3.59
CA GLY A 232 -18.59 -7.63 -3.05
C GLY A 232 -18.37 -6.82 -1.76
N TYR A 233 -18.81 -5.55 -1.72
CA TYR A 233 -18.76 -4.74 -0.50
C TYR A 233 -19.67 -5.30 0.61
N ALA A 234 -20.88 -5.74 0.26
CA ALA A 234 -21.81 -6.32 1.24
C ALA A 234 -21.23 -7.60 1.87
N ASN A 235 -20.59 -8.48 1.10
CA ASN A 235 -19.91 -9.67 1.60
C ASN A 235 -18.78 -9.34 2.56
N LEU A 236 -18.12 -8.19 2.40
CA LEU A 236 -17.10 -7.67 3.31
C LEU A 236 -17.68 -6.90 4.50
N SER A 237 -19.01 -6.74 4.55
CA SER A 237 -19.70 -5.86 5.54
C SER A 237 -19.18 -4.42 5.49
N LEU A 238 -18.83 -3.92 4.30
CA LEU A 238 -18.37 -2.55 4.06
C LEU A 238 -19.43 -1.77 3.26
N PRO A 239 -19.54 -0.44 3.46
CA PRO A 239 -20.37 0.40 2.61
C PRO A 239 -19.75 0.55 1.21
N SER A 240 -20.58 0.53 0.18
CA SER A 240 -20.17 0.82 -1.20
C SER A 240 -20.30 2.32 -1.51
N THR A 241 -19.65 3.16 -0.69
CA THR A 241 -19.69 4.63 -0.75
C THR A 241 -18.30 5.21 -0.99
N PRO A 242 -18.18 6.44 -1.52
CA PRO A 242 -16.90 7.13 -1.58
C PRO A 242 -16.42 7.55 -0.19
N PHE A 243 -15.23 8.14 -0.12
CA PHE A 243 -14.70 8.74 1.11
C PHE A 243 -15.50 10.00 1.46
N GLU A 244 -15.82 10.20 2.73
CA GLU A 244 -16.70 11.31 3.18
C GLU A 244 -15.93 12.61 3.42
N SER A 245 -14.68 12.52 3.90
CA SER A 245 -13.87 13.68 4.29
C SER A 245 -12.53 13.65 3.57
N VAL A 246 -12.45 14.41 2.46
CA VAL A 246 -11.27 14.46 1.59
C VAL A 246 -10.82 15.90 1.38
N GLY A 247 -9.58 16.20 1.77
CA GLY A 247 -8.88 17.45 1.45
C GLY A 247 -8.02 17.26 0.21
N LEU A 248 -8.15 18.16 -0.77
CA LEU A 248 -7.45 18.07 -2.05
C LEU A 248 -6.50 19.24 -2.22
N PHE A 249 -5.23 18.94 -2.46
CA PHE A 249 -4.17 19.90 -2.63
C PHE A 249 -3.40 19.65 -3.94
N ALA A 250 -3.08 20.73 -4.67
CA ALA A 250 -2.27 20.65 -5.89
C ALA A 250 -1.28 21.82 -5.97
N PRO A 251 -0.18 21.74 -6.75
CA PRO A 251 0.72 22.87 -6.92
C PRO A 251 0.02 24.02 -7.64
N PRO A 252 0.44 25.27 -7.43
CA PRO A 252 -0.12 26.40 -8.17
C PRO A 252 0.29 26.35 -9.65
N ARG A 253 -0.53 26.92 -10.53
CA ARG A 253 -0.20 27.09 -11.95
C ARG A 253 1.06 27.92 -12.14
N ILE A 254 1.78 27.67 -13.22
CA ILE A 254 3.01 28.40 -13.56
C ILE A 254 2.64 29.86 -13.89
N ALA A 255 3.41 30.80 -13.33
CA ALA A 255 3.24 32.25 -13.54
C ALA A 255 1.85 32.80 -13.21
N ASP A 256 1.11 32.13 -12.33
CA ASP A 256 -0.20 32.60 -11.86
C ASP A 256 -0.04 33.38 -10.54
N PRO A 257 -0.32 34.71 -10.54
CA PRO A 257 -0.24 35.52 -9.33
C PRO A 257 -1.35 35.21 -8.32
N LYS A 258 -2.41 34.52 -8.74
CA LYS A 258 -3.50 34.10 -7.84
C LYS A 258 -3.22 32.75 -7.18
N ALA A 259 -2.13 32.10 -7.59
CA ALA A 259 -1.77 30.74 -7.13
C ALA A 259 -2.92 29.73 -7.26
N THR A 260 -3.66 29.76 -8.37
CA THR A 260 -4.73 28.79 -8.62
C THR A 260 -4.15 27.38 -8.74
N ALA A 261 -4.83 26.37 -8.20
CA ALA A 261 -4.38 24.98 -8.28
C ALA A 261 -4.24 24.50 -9.74
N ASP A 262 -3.15 23.80 -10.05
CA ASP A 262 -2.83 23.30 -11.40
C ASP A 262 -3.54 21.94 -11.64
N VAL A 263 -4.86 22.00 -11.70
CA VAL A 263 -5.76 20.86 -11.95
C VAL A 263 -6.75 21.26 -13.04
N ALA A 264 -7.10 20.31 -13.90
CA ALA A 264 -8.05 20.53 -15.00
C ALA A 264 -9.46 19.99 -14.68
N SER A 265 -9.57 18.87 -13.96
CA SER A 265 -10.83 18.15 -13.77
C SER A 265 -11.70 18.68 -12.62
N ARG A 266 -11.17 19.57 -11.76
CA ARG A 266 -11.86 20.11 -10.57
C ARG A 266 -11.48 21.55 -10.29
N THR A 267 -12.39 22.27 -9.61
CA THR A 267 -12.18 23.67 -9.18
C THR A 267 -12.06 23.84 -7.67
N ASP A 268 -12.46 22.85 -6.90
CA ASP A 268 -12.49 22.82 -5.43
C ASP A 268 -11.19 22.20 -4.83
N VAL A 269 -10.06 22.47 -5.47
CA VAL A 269 -8.73 22.01 -5.04
C VAL A 269 -7.94 23.20 -4.49
N THR A 270 -7.37 23.05 -3.31
CA THR A 270 -6.52 24.09 -2.69
C THR A 270 -5.11 24.03 -3.27
N SER A 271 -4.57 25.16 -3.69
CA SER A 271 -3.16 25.21 -4.08
C SER A 271 -2.25 25.20 -2.87
N PHE A 272 -1.09 24.54 -2.98
CA PHE A 272 -0.09 24.54 -1.91
C PHE A 272 1.26 25.09 -2.38
N PHE A 273 1.92 25.84 -1.50
CA PHE A 273 3.30 26.32 -1.69
C PHE A 273 3.89 26.70 -0.32
N TRP A 274 5.20 26.92 -0.30
CA TRP A 274 5.93 27.44 0.87
C TRP A 274 6.29 28.92 0.64
N SER A 275 6.23 29.71 1.68
CA SER A 275 6.78 31.05 1.63
C SER A 275 8.31 31.02 1.59
N ILE A 276 8.95 32.11 1.13
CA ILE A 276 10.42 32.22 1.16
C ILE A 276 10.94 32.15 2.59
N TYR A 277 10.22 32.75 3.54
CA TYR A 277 10.57 32.66 4.95
C TYR A 277 10.52 31.22 5.48
N GLU A 278 9.46 30.46 5.18
CA GLU A 278 9.35 29.05 5.59
C GLU A 278 10.48 28.20 5.00
N PHE A 279 10.80 28.42 3.72
CA PHE A 279 11.92 27.74 3.10
C PHE A 279 13.25 27.97 3.86
N CYS A 280 13.48 29.19 4.33
CA CYS A 280 14.67 29.54 5.10
C CYS A 280 14.64 29.01 6.54
N SER A 281 13.51 29.18 7.24
CA SER A 281 13.38 28.89 8.67
C SER A 281 13.16 27.42 9.00
N GLU A 282 12.57 26.66 8.07
CA GLU A 282 12.27 25.23 8.25
C GLU A 282 13.32 24.30 7.60
N ASP A 283 14.49 24.79 7.23
CA ASP A 283 15.60 23.99 6.67
C ASP A 283 15.25 23.19 5.42
N LEU A 284 14.53 23.79 4.47
CA LEU A 284 14.05 23.06 3.30
C LEU A 284 15.10 22.87 2.20
N LEU A 285 16.22 23.59 2.26
CA LEU A 285 17.28 23.58 1.26
C LEU A 285 17.81 22.17 0.89
N PRO A 286 18.06 21.23 1.81
CA PRO A 286 18.58 19.91 1.47
C PRO A 286 17.67 19.13 0.53
N PHE A 287 16.36 19.30 0.61
CA PHE A 287 15.39 18.58 -0.22
C PHE A 287 15.42 18.97 -1.70
N LEU A 288 16.05 20.11 -2.04
CA LEU A 288 16.32 20.48 -3.44
C LEU A 288 17.38 19.61 -4.11
N PHE A 289 18.22 18.93 -3.31
CA PHE A 289 19.40 18.19 -3.77
C PHE A 289 19.22 16.67 -3.65
N SER A 290 17.99 16.19 -3.61
CA SER A 290 17.66 14.77 -3.47
C SER A 290 18.13 13.87 -4.62
N ASP A 291 18.66 14.46 -5.72
CA ASP A 291 19.29 13.73 -6.83
C ASP A 291 20.83 13.67 -6.69
N ALA A 292 21.39 14.22 -5.64
CA ALA A 292 22.83 14.35 -5.53
C ALA A 292 23.46 13.05 -5.01
N GLU A 293 24.05 12.28 -5.89
CA GLU A 293 24.95 11.15 -5.58
C GLU A 293 26.27 11.59 -4.87
N ASP A 294 26.39 12.85 -4.47
CA ASP A 294 27.61 13.43 -3.95
C ASP A 294 27.63 13.40 -2.43
N ASP A 295 27.99 12.26 -1.86
CA ASP A 295 28.29 12.06 -0.43
C ASP A 295 29.60 12.75 0.02
N ARG A 296 30.11 13.70 -0.79
CA ARG A 296 31.34 14.41 -0.41
C ARG A 296 31.06 15.30 0.79
N ALA A 297 31.75 15.00 1.88
CA ALA A 297 31.64 15.76 3.14
C ALA A 297 31.70 17.29 2.96
N GLN A 298 32.49 17.77 1.99
CA GLN A 298 32.59 19.19 1.69
C GLN A 298 31.32 19.79 1.11
N TYR A 299 30.58 19.04 0.25
CA TYR A 299 29.32 19.50 -0.32
C TYR A 299 28.24 19.62 0.76
N THR A 300 28.13 18.62 1.58
CA THR A 300 27.21 18.62 2.73
C THR A 300 27.51 19.77 3.68
N THR A 301 28.80 20.07 3.92
CA THR A 301 29.21 21.22 4.74
C THR A 301 28.71 22.55 4.16
N VAL A 302 28.80 22.75 2.83
CA VAL A 302 28.27 23.98 2.19
C VAL A 302 26.76 24.09 2.44
N VAL A 303 26.01 23.01 2.21
CA VAL A 303 24.56 23.00 2.43
C VAL A 303 24.21 23.39 3.87
N TYR A 304 24.87 22.79 4.87
CA TYR A 304 24.64 23.10 6.28
C TYR A 304 25.00 24.54 6.65
N ASN A 305 26.11 25.08 6.13
CA ASN A 305 26.48 26.47 6.40
C ASN A 305 25.48 27.45 5.79
N VAL A 306 25.07 27.23 4.54
CA VAL A 306 24.03 28.05 3.89
C VAL A 306 22.74 28.00 4.71
N MET A 307 22.28 26.80 5.13
CA MET A 307 21.10 26.66 6.00
C MET A 307 21.25 27.48 7.29
N ALA A 308 22.39 27.41 7.95
CA ALA A 308 22.64 28.16 9.19
C ALA A 308 22.55 29.68 9.00
N GLN A 309 22.88 30.21 7.81
CA GLN A 309 22.66 31.61 7.50
C GLN A 309 21.18 31.90 7.19
N LEU A 310 20.51 31.03 6.41
CA LEU A 310 19.10 31.18 6.06
C LEU A 310 18.18 31.19 7.28
N ARG A 311 18.48 30.39 8.31
CA ARG A 311 17.74 30.39 9.61
C ARG A 311 17.71 31.74 10.32
N LYS A 312 18.63 32.64 10.01
CA LYS A 312 18.66 34.00 10.58
C LYS A 312 17.71 34.98 9.89
N ALA A 313 17.02 34.54 8.83
CA ALA A 313 16.07 35.35 8.11
C ALA A 313 14.93 35.85 8.99
N ALA A 314 14.54 37.09 8.83
CA ALA A 314 13.34 37.64 9.45
C ALA A 314 12.13 37.52 8.50
N SER A 315 10.96 37.27 9.07
CA SER A 315 9.70 37.19 8.32
C SER A 315 9.16 38.58 7.96
N THR A 316 8.43 38.64 6.84
CA THR A 316 7.57 39.77 6.51
C THR A 316 6.12 39.28 6.45
N ASP A 317 5.14 40.22 6.51
CA ASP A 317 3.70 39.89 6.46
C ASP A 317 3.30 39.14 5.18
N SER A 318 4.05 39.32 4.08
CA SER A 318 3.81 38.63 2.81
C SER A 318 4.49 37.27 2.70
N GLY A 319 5.23 36.81 3.75
CA GLY A 319 6.03 35.58 3.68
C GLY A 319 7.36 35.73 2.94
N ALA A 320 7.75 36.95 2.53
CA ALA A 320 9.10 37.22 2.06
C ALA A 320 10.09 37.14 3.24
N ALA A 321 11.35 36.81 2.94
CA ALA A 321 12.43 36.77 3.91
C ALA A 321 13.27 38.05 3.87
N VAL A 322 13.78 38.49 5.02
CA VAL A 322 14.82 39.52 5.10
C VAL A 322 16.10 38.84 5.61
N ILE A 323 17.13 38.83 4.77
CA ILE A 323 18.40 38.17 5.03
C ILE A 323 19.52 39.23 4.97
N GLU A 324 20.20 39.47 6.08
CA GLU A 324 21.27 40.48 6.21
C GLU A 324 20.84 41.90 5.75
N GLY A 325 19.51 42.21 5.87
CA GLY A 325 18.94 43.48 5.43
C GLY A 325 18.34 43.47 4.01
N ASP A 326 18.65 42.48 3.21
CA ASP A 326 18.10 42.33 1.85
C ASP A 326 16.72 41.63 1.91
N LYS A 327 15.67 42.26 1.35
CA LYS A 327 14.34 41.67 1.21
C LYS A 327 14.27 40.76 0.00
N VAL A 328 13.94 39.49 0.20
CA VAL A 328 13.87 38.45 -0.82
C VAL A 328 12.41 38.00 -0.98
N GLY A 329 11.82 38.22 -2.16
CA GLY A 329 10.42 37.93 -2.46
C GLY A 329 10.20 36.76 -3.40
N THR A 330 11.21 36.36 -4.16
CA THR A 330 11.12 35.23 -5.09
C THR A 330 12.22 34.18 -4.80
N PHE A 331 11.97 32.95 -5.19
CA PHE A 331 12.99 31.89 -5.04
C PHE A 331 14.22 32.15 -5.94
N ARG A 332 14.05 32.83 -7.06
CA ARG A 332 15.15 33.25 -7.94
C ARG A 332 16.06 34.25 -7.24
N ASP A 333 15.47 35.29 -6.62
CA ASP A 333 16.26 36.27 -5.87
C ASP A 333 17.01 35.63 -4.70
N LEU A 334 16.38 34.62 -4.03
CA LEU A 334 17.04 33.85 -2.97
C LEU A 334 18.23 33.06 -3.49
N ALA A 335 18.07 32.38 -4.62
CA ALA A 335 19.14 31.61 -5.24
C ALA A 335 20.32 32.51 -5.72
N ASP A 336 20.01 33.70 -6.22
CA ASP A 336 21.00 34.67 -6.64
C ASP A 336 21.73 35.28 -5.42
N LEU A 337 21.01 35.61 -4.35
CA LEU A 337 21.62 36.05 -3.08
C LEU A 337 22.56 34.99 -2.52
N ILE A 338 22.13 33.74 -2.40
CA ILE A 338 22.98 32.65 -1.93
C ILE A 338 24.21 32.48 -2.82
N THR A 339 24.04 32.54 -4.16
CA THR A 339 25.11 32.41 -5.12
C THR A 339 26.18 33.51 -4.90
N ASN A 340 25.74 34.76 -4.78
CA ASN A 340 26.62 35.88 -4.53
C ASN A 340 27.37 35.70 -3.19
N ARG A 341 26.68 35.32 -2.11
CA ARG A 341 27.30 35.17 -0.79
C ARG A 341 28.32 34.02 -0.71
N VAL A 342 28.10 32.90 -1.41
CA VAL A 342 29.05 31.77 -1.38
C VAL A 342 30.24 31.96 -2.34
N GLN A 343 30.12 32.86 -3.31
CA GLN A 343 31.19 33.17 -4.27
C GLN A 343 32.04 34.37 -3.89
N ASP A 344 31.49 35.35 -3.13
CA ASP A 344 32.20 36.55 -2.70
C ASP A 344 33.22 36.19 -1.60
N ASP A 345 34.47 36.58 -1.80
CA ASP A 345 35.59 36.30 -0.88
C ASP A 345 35.36 36.86 0.54
N ALA A 346 34.59 37.95 0.71
CA ALA A 346 34.31 38.54 1.99
C ALA A 346 33.29 37.71 2.84
N THR A 347 32.33 37.06 2.20
CA THR A 347 31.25 36.35 2.84
C THR A 347 31.36 34.82 2.72
N ARG A 348 32.16 34.33 1.79
CA ARG A 348 32.32 32.90 1.49
C ARG A 348 32.66 32.05 2.72
N PHE A 349 33.58 32.55 3.57
CA PHE A 349 33.94 31.82 4.78
C PHE A 349 32.74 31.54 5.68
N GLN A 350 31.85 32.51 5.79
CA GLN A 350 30.65 32.41 6.64
C GLN A 350 29.54 31.57 5.96
N TRP A 351 29.36 31.68 4.64
CA TRP A 351 28.26 31.02 3.93
C TRP A 351 28.63 29.64 3.40
N ALA A 352 29.84 29.43 2.90
CA ALA A 352 30.25 28.12 2.39
C ALA A 352 31.06 27.30 3.44
N GLY A 353 31.75 27.99 4.35
CA GLY A 353 32.60 27.38 5.37
C GLY A 353 34.09 27.50 5.09
N PRO A 354 34.92 27.30 6.14
CA PRO A 354 36.37 27.34 6.03
C PRO A 354 36.90 26.18 5.17
N ALA A 355 37.92 26.42 4.38
CA ALA A 355 38.66 25.43 3.59
C ALA A 355 37.83 24.70 2.51
N ILE A 356 36.66 25.23 2.11
CA ILE A 356 35.87 24.69 1.00
C ILE A 356 36.46 25.10 -0.34
N GLY A 357 36.78 24.13 -1.19
CA GLY A 357 37.33 24.37 -2.54
C GLY A 357 36.35 25.07 -3.48
N THR A 358 36.85 25.90 -4.39
CA THR A 358 36.03 26.61 -5.39
C THR A 358 35.21 25.64 -6.24
N GLY A 359 35.74 24.45 -6.54
CA GLY A 359 35.03 23.41 -7.29
C GLY A 359 33.74 22.93 -6.59
N THR A 360 33.77 22.77 -5.26
CA THR A 360 32.62 22.39 -4.46
C THR A 360 31.57 23.51 -4.42
N VAL A 361 31.99 24.76 -4.25
CA VAL A 361 31.09 25.93 -4.30
C VAL A 361 30.42 26.04 -5.66
N ASN A 362 31.18 25.91 -6.76
CA ASN A 362 30.61 25.94 -8.09
C ASN A 362 29.65 24.78 -8.38
N ALA A 363 29.90 23.59 -7.83
CA ALA A 363 28.99 22.48 -7.93
C ALA A 363 27.68 22.76 -7.19
N PHE A 364 27.76 23.33 -5.98
CA PHE A 364 26.58 23.75 -5.20
C PHE A 364 25.77 24.82 -5.97
N VAL A 365 26.39 25.88 -6.42
CA VAL A 365 25.73 26.97 -7.17
C VAL A 365 25.04 26.45 -8.43
N ARG A 366 25.72 25.62 -9.22
CA ARG A 366 25.12 25.02 -10.42
C ARG A 366 23.88 24.20 -10.10
N ARG A 367 23.87 23.44 -9.01
CA ARG A 367 22.71 22.64 -8.57
C ARG A 367 21.58 23.52 -8.06
N LEU A 368 21.90 24.55 -7.26
CA LEU A 368 20.92 25.51 -6.75
C LEU A 368 20.23 26.24 -7.90
N GLN A 369 21.01 26.84 -8.83
CA GLN A 369 20.47 27.52 -9.99
C GLN A 369 19.69 26.60 -10.92
N GLY A 370 20.13 25.33 -11.06
CA GLY A 370 19.41 24.30 -11.80
C GLY A 370 18.08 23.90 -11.17
N ALA A 371 17.91 24.11 -9.85
CA ALA A 371 16.65 23.81 -9.15
C ALA A 371 15.60 24.91 -9.32
N VAL A 372 15.99 26.18 -9.55
CA VAL A 372 15.09 27.34 -9.58
C VAL A 372 13.86 27.09 -10.44
N ARG A 373 14.04 26.76 -11.71
CA ARG A 373 12.93 26.53 -12.66
C ARG A 373 11.94 25.43 -12.25
N HIS A 374 12.35 24.55 -11.33
CA HIS A 374 11.55 23.40 -10.91
C HIS A 374 10.69 23.69 -9.69
N VAL A 375 11.15 24.62 -8.83
CA VAL A 375 10.48 24.89 -7.54
C VAL A 375 10.01 26.33 -7.37
N GLU A 376 10.32 27.27 -8.30
CA GLU A 376 9.95 28.68 -8.15
C GLU A 376 8.45 28.92 -7.99
N ARG A 377 7.59 28.05 -8.54
CA ARG A 377 6.14 28.12 -8.30
C ARG A 377 5.72 27.57 -6.93
N LEU A 378 6.58 26.75 -6.31
CA LEU A 378 6.33 26.10 -5.02
C LEU A 378 6.91 26.88 -3.84
N ILE A 379 7.83 27.84 -4.10
CA ILE A 379 8.49 28.65 -3.06
C ILE A 379 8.36 30.11 -3.49
N ARG A 380 7.43 30.83 -2.87
CA ARG A 380 7.03 32.16 -3.34
C ARG A 380 6.51 33.05 -2.19
N ALA A 381 6.52 34.39 -2.38
CA ALA A 381 6.03 35.34 -1.40
C ALA A 381 5.21 36.50 -2.05
N ASP A 382 4.65 36.24 -3.22
CA ASP A 382 3.84 37.20 -3.99
C ASP A 382 2.33 37.00 -3.78
N VAL A 383 1.93 36.02 -2.96
CA VAL A 383 0.53 35.69 -2.65
C VAL A 383 0.22 36.12 -1.20
N PRO A 384 -0.86 36.85 -0.97
CA PRO A 384 -1.28 37.20 0.38
C PRO A 384 -1.75 35.96 1.15
N ASP A 385 -1.56 35.97 2.48
CA ASP A 385 -1.98 34.90 3.41
C ASP A 385 -1.44 33.49 3.03
N PRO A 386 -0.11 33.32 3.01
CA PRO A 386 0.51 32.06 2.60
C PRO A 386 0.09 30.86 3.50
N GLN A 387 -0.41 31.13 4.71
CA GLN A 387 -0.84 30.08 5.65
C GLN A 387 -2.03 29.25 5.11
N ARG A 388 -2.88 29.83 4.30
CA ARG A 388 -4.02 29.13 3.67
C ARG A 388 -3.60 28.14 2.60
N HIS A 389 -2.37 28.27 2.14
CA HIS A 389 -1.79 27.44 1.08
C HIS A 389 -0.88 26.32 1.62
N ARG A 390 -0.95 26.05 2.91
CA ARG A 390 -0.26 24.89 3.51
C ARG A 390 -1.07 23.63 3.35
N VAL A 391 -0.40 22.51 3.10
CA VAL A 391 -1.05 21.21 3.19
C VAL A 391 -1.45 20.95 4.64
N ASN A 392 -2.75 20.94 4.91
CA ASN A 392 -3.32 20.67 6.22
C ASN A 392 -3.80 19.20 6.28
N ILE A 393 -3.13 18.39 7.10
CA ILE A 393 -3.43 16.96 7.26
C ILE A 393 -4.51 16.72 8.30
N ASP A 394 -4.71 17.65 9.23
CA ASP A 394 -5.57 17.46 10.40
C ASP A 394 -7.05 17.75 10.11
N GLU A 395 -7.34 18.58 9.11
CA GLU A 395 -8.70 19.03 8.80
C GLU A 395 -9.59 17.90 8.25
N ASN A 396 -9.05 17.08 7.37
CA ASN A 396 -9.81 16.00 6.72
C ASN A 396 -9.31 14.62 7.15
N GLN A 397 -10.14 13.58 6.99
CA GLN A 397 -9.74 12.20 7.24
C GLN A 397 -8.72 11.73 6.21
N VAL A 398 -8.91 12.10 4.94
CA VAL A 398 -8.00 11.79 3.84
C VAL A 398 -7.51 13.08 3.21
N THR A 399 -6.21 13.28 3.13
CA THR A 399 -5.57 14.40 2.44
C THR A 399 -4.83 13.88 1.21
N VAL A 400 -5.20 14.37 0.03
CA VAL A 400 -4.55 14.04 -1.23
C VAL A 400 -3.69 15.21 -1.67
N VAL A 401 -2.40 14.97 -1.86
CA VAL A 401 -1.44 15.92 -2.41
C VAL A 401 -1.11 15.52 -3.85
N ASP A 402 -1.64 16.27 -4.79
CA ASP A 402 -1.42 16.01 -6.20
C ASP A 402 -0.07 16.54 -6.68
N LEU A 403 0.67 15.67 -7.34
CA LEU A 403 2.03 15.93 -7.82
C LEU A 403 2.20 15.68 -9.32
N HIS A 404 1.12 15.28 -10.03
CA HIS A 404 1.24 14.75 -11.39
C HIS A 404 1.88 15.76 -12.36
N ASN A 405 1.60 17.06 -12.22
CA ASN A 405 2.13 18.16 -13.03
C ASN A 405 3.52 18.66 -12.59
N LEU A 406 4.15 18.01 -11.60
CA LEU A 406 5.50 18.32 -11.18
C LEU A 406 6.52 17.39 -11.84
N ASN A 407 7.71 17.91 -12.11
CA ASN A 407 8.86 17.06 -12.48
C ASN A 407 9.38 16.28 -11.25
N ASP A 408 10.21 15.26 -11.48
CA ASP A 408 10.67 14.36 -10.42
C ASP A 408 11.42 15.07 -9.28
N ARG A 409 12.19 16.13 -9.57
CA ARG A 409 12.88 16.93 -8.54
C ARG A 409 11.89 17.65 -7.63
N ALA A 410 10.89 18.32 -8.21
CA ALA A 410 9.84 19.00 -7.47
C ALA A 410 8.96 18.01 -6.69
N LYS A 411 8.65 16.83 -7.28
CA LYS A 411 7.95 15.77 -6.56
C LYS A 411 8.71 15.33 -5.29
N ARG A 412 10.02 15.06 -5.42
CA ARG A 412 10.86 14.69 -4.27
C ARG A 412 10.93 15.79 -3.22
N PHE A 413 11.04 17.05 -3.64
CA PHE A 413 10.99 18.18 -2.72
C PHE A 413 9.69 18.19 -1.91
N VAL A 414 8.53 18.17 -2.58
CA VAL A 414 7.22 18.21 -1.91
C VAL A 414 7.03 17.02 -0.98
N VAL A 415 7.27 15.80 -1.47
CA VAL A 415 7.12 14.58 -0.65
C VAL A 415 8.04 14.63 0.57
N GLY A 416 9.32 14.97 0.36
CA GLY A 416 10.31 15.02 1.44
C GLY A 416 9.97 16.03 2.52
N VAL A 417 9.62 17.26 2.13
CA VAL A 417 9.26 18.33 3.07
C VAL A 417 7.97 18.01 3.83
N THR A 418 6.93 17.55 3.12
CA THR A 418 5.64 17.21 3.74
C THR A 418 5.78 16.03 4.71
N LEU A 419 6.50 14.98 4.34
CA LEU A 419 6.74 13.82 5.21
C LEU A 419 7.56 14.19 6.45
N ARG A 420 8.63 14.97 6.27
CA ARG A 420 9.45 15.42 7.40
C ARG A 420 8.59 16.21 8.40
N LYS A 421 7.81 17.16 7.91
CA LYS A 421 6.91 17.97 8.74
C LYS A 421 5.92 17.10 9.50
N ALA A 422 5.25 16.19 8.80
CA ALA A 422 4.27 15.27 9.40
C ALA A 422 4.91 14.37 10.47
N PHE A 423 6.13 13.90 10.22
CA PHE A 423 6.87 13.07 11.18
C PHE A 423 7.31 13.86 12.42
N GLU A 424 7.87 15.07 12.25
CA GLU A 424 8.26 15.96 13.36
C GLU A 424 7.05 16.39 14.20
N ASP A 425 5.89 16.61 13.59
CA ASP A 425 4.65 16.94 14.31
C ASP A 425 4.21 15.76 15.18
N LYS A 426 4.31 14.53 14.67
CA LYS A 426 4.06 13.30 15.45
C LYS A 426 5.09 13.08 16.56
N GLU A 427 6.38 13.34 16.32
CA GLU A 427 7.41 13.30 17.37
C GLU A 427 7.12 14.28 18.50
N ARG A 428 6.68 15.50 18.17
CA ARG A 428 6.32 16.51 19.17
C ARG A 428 5.06 16.16 19.94
N ALA A 429 4.07 15.56 19.28
CA ALA A 429 2.84 15.11 19.95
C ALA A 429 3.11 13.93 20.89
N GLY A 430 4.07 13.05 20.56
CA GLY A 430 4.46 11.91 21.40
C GLY A 430 3.35 10.87 21.62
N GLN A 431 2.30 10.87 20.80
CA GLN A 431 1.15 9.98 20.91
C GLN A 431 1.11 8.99 19.74
N SER A 432 1.00 7.70 20.06
CA SER A 432 0.87 6.63 19.08
C SER A 432 -0.58 6.29 18.70
N ASP A 433 -1.54 6.70 19.52
CA ASP A 433 -2.96 6.31 19.34
C ASP A 433 -3.63 7.01 18.16
N GLU A 434 -3.06 8.12 17.70
CA GLU A 434 -3.49 8.86 16.53
C GLU A 434 -2.69 8.40 15.31
N LEU A 435 -3.28 7.57 14.47
CA LEU A 435 -2.57 7.03 13.31
C LEU A 435 -2.54 8.03 12.15
N LEU A 436 -1.39 8.11 11.49
CA LEU A 436 -1.19 8.76 10.20
C LEU A 436 -0.74 7.70 9.18
N LEU A 437 -1.63 7.35 8.25
CA LEU A 437 -1.30 6.46 7.16
C LEU A 437 -0.76 7.26 5.97
N VAL A 438 0.47 7.01 5.59
CA VAL A 438 1.13 7.67 4.45
C VAL A 438 1.12 6.72 3.26
N VAL A 439 0.38 7.07 2.21
CA VAL A 439 0.34 6.31 0.96
C VAL A 439 1.28 6.94 -0.06
N LEU A 440 2.27 6.19 -0.48
CA LEU A 440 3.29 6.64 -1.43
C LEU A 440 3.45 5.62 -2.56
N ASP A 441 2.99 6.00 -3.76
CA ASP A 441 3.23 5.20 -4.99
C ASP A 441 4.64 5.50 -5.55
N GLU A 442 5.20 4.55 -6.29
CA GLU A 442 6.56 4.61 -6.84
C GLU A 442 7.64 4.81 -5.76
N LEU A 443 7.51 4.09 -4.63
CA LEU A 443 8.39 4.18 -3.46
C LEU A 443 9.89 4.07 -3.82
N ASN A 444 10.24 3.28 -4.84
CA ASN A 444 11.61 3.17 -5.36
C ASN A 444 12.21 4.49 -5.86
N LYS A 445 11.38 5.46 -6.26
CA LYS A 445 11.87 6.80 -6.66
C LYS A 445 12.26 7.68 -5.47
N TYR A 446 11.70 7.41 -4.30
CA TYR A 446 11.90 8.20 -3.08
C TYR A 446 12.88 7.55 -2.11
N ALA A 447 12.87 6.22 -2.06
CA ALA A 447 13.79 5.42 -1.26
C ALA A 447 14.44 4.32 -2.11
N PRO A 448 15.29 4.68 -3.08
CA PRO A 448 15.99 3.70 -3.91
C PRO A 448 16.94 2.85 -3.05
N ARG A 449 17.20 1.62 -3.52
CA ARG A 449 18.10 0.67 -2.85
C ARG A 449 19.49 1.26 -2.63
N GLU A 450 20.01 1.95 -3.63
CA GLU A 450 21.34 2.57 -3.60
C GLU A 450 21.25 4.08 -3.44
N GLY A 451 22.34 4.68 -2.99
CA GLY A 451 22.45 6.12 -2.75
C GLY A 451 21.76 6.58 -1.47
N THR A 452 22.03 7.82 -1.10
CA THR A 452 21.46 8.52 0.06
C THR A 452 20.76 9.80 -0.40
N SER A 453 19.70 10.18 0.30
CA SER A 453 19.03 11.46 0.08
C SER A 453 18.23 11.86 1.32
N PRO A 454 17.97 13.14 1.56
CA PRO A 454 17.18 13.59 2.71
C PRO A 454 15.79 12.93 2.79
N ILE A 455 15.15 12.70 1.64
CA ILE A 455 13.84 12.02 1.62
C ILE A 455 13.96 10.53 1.97
N LYS A 456 15.03 9.85 1.53
CA LYS A 456 15.28 8.45 1.90
C LYS A 456 15.51 8.32 3.40
N GLU A 457 16.22 9.26 4.02
CA GLU A 457 16.42 9.30 5.48
C GLU A 457 15.11 9.45 6.23
N VAL A 458 14.24 10.38 5.82
CA VAL A 458 12.89 10.54 6.41
C VAL A 458 12.07 9.25 6.28
N LEU A 459 12.10 8.60 5.12
CA LEU A 459 11.37 7.33 4.92
C LEU A 459 11.95 6.18 5.74
N LEU A 460 13.25 6.16 5.98
CA LEU A 460 13.90 5.22 6.89
C LEU A 460 13.50 5.48 8.34
N ASP A 461 13.48 6.73 8.79
CA ASP A 461 13.00 7.10 10.12
C ASP A 461 11.54 6.66 10.31
N ILE A 462 10.67 6.88 9.30
CA ILE A 462 9.29 6.39 9.33
C ILE A 462 9.26 4.86 9.44
N ALA A 463 10.04 4.15 8.63
CA ALA A 463 10.04 2.68 8.61
C ALA A 463 10.58 2.07 9.92
N GLU A 464 11.53 2.71 10.58
CA GLU A 464 12.20 2.20 11.78
C GLU A 464 11.52 2.69 13.08
N ARG A 465 11.04 3.93 13.10
CA ARG A 465 10.51 4.62 14.29
C ARG A 465 9.03 4.99 14.21
N GLY A 466 8.48 5.06 12.99
CA GLY A 466 7.08 5.47 12.76
C GLY A 466 6.09 4.63 13.55
N ARG A 467 6.38 3.33 13.72
CA ARG A 467 5.59 2.41 14.54
C ARG A 467 5.25 3.00 15.92
N SER A 468 6.22 3.50 16.64
CA SER A 468 6.05 4.06 18.00
C SER A 468 5.38 5.43 18.03
N LEU A 469 5.24 6.09 16.88
CA LEU A 469 4.67 7.42 16.71
C LEU A 469 3.30 7.40 16.01
N GLY A 470 2.81 6.20 15.67
CA GLY A 470 1.57 6.04 14.92
C GLY A 470 1.67 6.46 13.44
N VAL A 471 2.88 6.54 12.87
CA VAL A 471 3.07 6.84 11.44
C VAL A 471 3.25 5.55 10.66
N ILE A 472 2.32 5.24 9.77
CA ILE A 472 2.25 3.97 9.04
C ILE A 472 2.48 4.23 7.56
N LEU A 473 3.54 3.66 7.00
CA LEU A 473 3.83 3.74 5.57
C LEU A 473 3.07 2.64 4.80
N VAL A 474 2.31 3.04 3.81
CA VAL A 474 1.71 2.17 2.79
C VAL A 474 2.45 2.44 1.48
N GLY A 475 3.53 1.72 1.28
CA GLY A 475 4.41 1.89 0.12
C GLY A 475 3.98 1.01 -1.04
N ALA A 476 3.83 1.61 -2.23
CA ALA A 476 3.52 0.88 -3.45
C ALA A 476 4.63 1.06 -4.49
N GLN A 477 5.05 -0.02 -5.15
CA GLN A 477 6.08 0.01 -6.20
C GLN A 477 5.88 -1.11 -7.23
N GLN A 478 6.55 -0.96 -8.36
CA GLN A 478 6.56 -2.02 -9.38
C GLN A 478 7.57 -3.12 -9.04
N THR A 479 8.74 -2.73 -8.57
CA THR A 479 9.90 -3.57 -8.27
C THR A 479 10.33 -3.35 -6.83
N ALA A 480 10.06 -4.33 -5.96
CA ALA A 480 10.52 -4.27 -4.56
C ALA A 480 12.04 -4.36 -4.47
N SER A 481 12.68 -5.03 -5.43
CA SER A 481 14.13 -5.19 -5.49
C SER A 481 14.91 -3.86 -5.67
N GLU A 482 14.24 -2.80 -6.13
CA GLU A 482 14.82 -1.46 -6.28
C GLU A 482 14.60 -0.55 -5.07
N VAL A 483 13.82 -0.98 -4.09
CA VAL A 483 13.53 -0.21 -2.86
C VAL A 483 14.56 -0.54 -1.76
N GLU A 484 14.83 0.44 -0.90
CA GLU A 484 15.65 0.25 0.31
C GLU A 484 15.13 -0.92 1.15
N ARG A 485 16.02 -1.89 1.41
CA ARG A 485 15.66 -3.17 2.07
C ARG A 485 15.07 -2.98 3.47
N ARG A 486 15.54 -2.00 4.23
CA ARG A 486 15.05 -1.75 5.59
C ARG A 486 13.58 -1.34 5.61
N ILE A 487 13.11 -0.62 4.59
CA ILE A 487 11.70 -0.25 4.47
C ILE A 487 10.84 -1.50 4.20
N ILE A 488 11.27 -2.36 3.27
CA ILE A 488 10.56 -3.60 2.95
C ILE A 488 10.55 -4.56 4.14
N ALA A 489 11.69 -4.70 4.82
CA ALA A 489 11.85 -5.61 5.96
C ALA A 489 10.97 -5.22 7.16
N ASN A 490 10.75 -3.93 7.38
CA ASN A 490 9.90 -3.40 8.45
C ASN A 490 8.39 -3.44 8.12
N SER A 491 8.00 -3.81 6.88
CA SER A 491 6.59 -3.93 6.51
C SER A 491 6.03 -5.27 7.00
N SER A 492 5.13 -5.21 7.96
CA SER A 492 4.47 -6.39 8.56
C SER A 492 3.48 -7.04 7.58
N ILE A 493 2.79 -6.22 6.78
CA ILE A 493 1.84 -6.69 5.78
C ILE A 493 2.49 -6.52 4.40
N ARG A 494 2.59 -7.64 3.67
CA ARG A 494 3.17 -7.66 2.33
C ARG A 494 2.14 -8.14 1.32
N VAL A 495 1.93 -7.34 0.29
CA VAL A 495 0.92 -7.58 -0.75
C VAL A 495 1.59 -7.62 -2.10
N VAL A 496 1.25 -8.62 -2.88
CA VAL A 496 1.80 -8.83 -4.21
C VAL A 496 0.65 -8.97 -5.21
N GLY A 497 0.59 -8.06 -6.17
CA GLY A 497 -0.23 -8.22 -7.36
C GLY A 497 0.52 -8.98 -8.45
N ARG A 498 0.20 -8.72 -9.73
CA ARG A 498 0.93 -9.34 -10.83
C ARG A 498 2.37 -8.85 -10.88
N LEU A 499 3.32 -9.79 -10.97
CA LEU A 499 4.75 -9.52 -11.10
C LEU A 499 5.28 -9.93 -12.47
N ASP A 500 6.38 -9.28 -12.88
CA ASP A 500 7.25 -9.85 -13.89
C ASP A 500 7.97 -11.10 -13.35
N SER A 501 8.26 -12.09 -14.20
CA SER A 501 8.87 -13.34 -13.78
C SER A 501 10.30 -13.18 -13.23
N ALA A 502 11.06 -12.21 -13.75
CA ALA A 502 12.41 -11.92 -13.25
C ALA A 502 12.33 -11.29 -11.85
N GLU A 503 11.36 -10.40 -11.62
CA GLU A 503 11.13 -9.79 -10.31
C GLU A 503 10.62 -10.82 -9.29
N ALA A 504 9.67 -11.70 -9.68
CA ALA A 504 9.13 -12.74 -8.80
C ALA A 504 10.20 -13.72 -8.26
N SER A 505 11.34 -13.84 -8.94
CA SER A 505 12.47 -14.69 -8.51
C SER A 505 13.42 -14.00 -7.52
N ARG A 506 13.25 -12.70 -7.24
CA ARG A 506 14.11 -11.95 -6.33
C ARG A 506 13.90 -12.35 -4.87
N GLU A 507 14.93 -12.13 -4.06
CA GLU A 507 14.95 -12.48 -2.63
C GLU A 507 13.88 -11.72 -1.81
N GLU A 508 13.47 -10.54 -2.24
CA GLU A 508 12.42 -9.72 -1.63
C GLU A 508 11.06 -10.44 -1.60
N TYR A 509 10.86 -11.43 -2.48
CA TYR A 509 9.66 -12.28 -2.53
C TYR A 509 9.88 -13.68 -1.92
N GLY A 510 10.99 -13.88 -1.18
CA GLY A 510 11.29 -15.14 -0.49
C GLY A 510 10.24 -15.56 0.56
N PHE A 511 9.43 -14.62 1.02
CA PHE A 511 8.29 -14.89 1.92
C PHE A 511 7.14 -15.64 1.24
N LEU A 512 7.07 -15.66 -0.09
CA LEU A 512 6.10 -16.41 -0.85
C LEU A 512 6.63 -17.82 -1.16
N PRO A 513 5.86 -18.89 -0.90
CA PRO A 513 6.13 -20.23 -1.42
C PRO A 513 6.28 -20.22 -2.94
N ALA A 514 7.01 -21.20 -3.50
CA ALA A 514 7.31 -21.25 -4.93
C ALA A 514 6.04 -21.20 -5.82
N VAL A 515 4.98 -21.90 -5.42
CA VAL A 515 3.69 -21.91 -6.12
C VAL A 515 3.08 -20.51 -6.17
N HIS A 516 3.09 -19.76 -5.05
CA HIS A 516 2.57 -18.41 -5.01
C HIS A 516 3.40 -17.43 -5.82
N ARG A 517 4.74 -17.59 -5.87
CA ARG A 517 5.61 -16.78 -6.75
C ARG A 517 5.27 -17.00 -8.22
N GLN A 518 5.05 -18.27 -8.62
CA GLN A 518 4.63 -18.59 -9.97
C GLN A 518 3.24 -18.02 -10.27
N ARG A 519 2.28 -18.14 -9.35
CA ARG A 519 0.93 -17.56 -9.49
C ARG A 519 0.98 -16.04 -9.62
N ALA A 520 1.86 -15.35 -8.90
CA ALA A 520 2.02 -13.90 -8.99
C ALA A 520 2.35 -13.42 -10.42
N THR A 521 2.91 -14.27 -11.28
CA THR A 521 3.21 -13.89 -12.68
C THR A 521 1.98 -13.95 -13.61
N ILE A 522 0.90 -14.60 -13.18
CA ILE A 522 -0.28 -14.88 -14.01
C ILE A 522 -1.61 -14.41 -13.40
N VAL A 523 -1.61 -13.86 -12.18
CA VAL A 523 -2.85 -13.37 -11.55
C VAL A 523 -3.54 -12.30 -12.40
N LYS A 524 -4.87 -12.33 -12.41
CA LYS A 524 -5.70 -11.34 -13.09
C LYS A 524 -5.70 -9.99 -12.33
N PRO A 525 -6.06 -8.89 -12.99
CA PRO A 525 -6.31 -7.61 -12.31
C PRO A 525 -7.34 -7.76 -11.18
N GLY A 526 -7.12 -7.05 -10.08
CA GLY A 526 -8.00 -7.14 -8.91
C GLY A 526 -7.67 -8.29 -7.96
N THR A 527 -6.72 -9.19 -8.33
CA THR A 527 -6.24 -10.26 -7.46
C THR A 527 -4.95 -9.87 -6.78
N MET A 528 -4.85 -10.11 -5.47
CA MET A 528 -3.65 -9.89 -4.67
C MET A 528 -3.27 -11.14 -3.89
N ILE A 529 -1.99 -11.29 -3.59
CA ILE A 529 -1.45 -12.30 -2.69
C ILE A 529 -0.94 -11.55 -1.46
N LEU A 530 -1.54 -11.79 -0.31
CA LEU A 530 -1.26 -11.09 0.94
C LEU A 530 -0.60 -12.03 1.95
N SER A 531 0.47 -11.54 2.56
CA SER A 531 1.13 -12.19 3.69
C SER A 531 1.04 -11.30 4.92
N GLN A 532 0.68 -11.88 6.05
CA GLN A 532 0.69 -11.25 7.37
C GLN A 532 1.33 -12.20 8.39
N PRO A 533 1.93 -11.69 9.48
CA PRO A 533 2.73 -12.53 10.40
C PRO A 533 1.95 -13.63 11.12
N GLU A 534 0.66 -13.47 11.34
CA GLU A 534 -0.16 -14.42 12.09
C GLU A 534 -0.49 -15.70 11.30
N LEU A 535 -0.47 -15.61 9.98
CA LEU A 535 -0.76 -16.74 9.11
C LEU A 535 0.51 -17.38 8.56
N PRO A 536 0.64 -18.71 8.62
CA PRO A 536 1.79 -19.42 8.07
C PRO A 536 1.76 -19.53 6.54
N VAL A 537 0.64 -19.19 5.90
CA VAL A 537 0.43 -19.27 4.44
C VAL A 537 -0.07 -17.93 3.90
N PRO A 538 0.34 -17.52 2.70
CA PRO A 538 -0.20 -16.34 2.05
C PRO A 538 -1.68 -16.55 1.67
N LEU A 539 -2.45 -15.48 1.70
CA LEU A 539 -3.84 -15.45 1.26
C LEU A 539 -3.94 -14.90 -0.15
N VAL A 540 -4.68 -15.57 -1.02
CA VAL A 540 -5.04 -15.05 -2.34
C VAL A 540 -6.42 -14.43 -2.26
N LEU A 541 -6.53 -13.16 -2.61
CA LEU A 541 -7.75 -12.39 -2.45
C LEU A 541 -8.10 -11.61 -3.73
N GLU A 542 -9.38 -11.31 -3.87
CA GLU A 542 -9.93 -10.36 -4.82
C GLU A 542 -10.56 -9.20 -4.04
N PHE A 543 -10.26 -7.97 -4.44
CA PHE A 543 -10.88 -6.80 -3.82
C PHE A 543 -11.93 -6.20 -4.77
N PRO A 544 -13.03 -5.65 -4.24
CA PRO A 544 -14.09 -5.10 -5.07
C PRO A 544 -13.61 -3.87 -5.85
N PHE A 545 -14.28 -3.62 -6.98
CA PHE A 545 -14.06 -2.42 -7.78
C PHE A 545 -14.30 -1.16 -6.94
N PRO A 546 -13.51 -0.08 -7.09
CA PRO A 546 -13.64 1.12 -6.26
C PRO A 546 -15.05 1.74 -6.29
N ALA A 547 -15.63 1.93 -5.12
CA ALA A 547 -16.93 2.61 -4.97
C ALA A 547 -16.80 4.13 -5.20
N TRP A 548 -15.60 4.66 -5.17
CA TRP A 548 -15.24 6.04 -5.49
C TRP A 548 -14.73 6.15 -6.92
N ALA A 549 -14.96 7.29 -7.55
CA ALA A 549 -14.43 7.55 -8.88
C ALA A 549 -12.89 7.65 -8.84
N THR A 550 -12.24 7.06 -9.83
CA THR A 550 -10.79 7.17 -10.03
C THR A 550 -10.44 8.14 -11.16
N ARG A 551 -11.46 8.62 -11.90
CA ARG A 551 -11.30 9.60 -12.99
C ARG A 551 -12.52 10.51 -13.05
N ALA A 552 -12.35 11.71 -13.58
CA ALA A 552 -13.46 12.65 -13.79
C ALA A 552 -14.62 12.02 -14.57
N SER A 553 -14.32 11.22 -15.60
CA SER A 553 -15.31 10.52 -16.42
C SER A 553 -16.13 9.45 -15.69
N GLU A 554 -15.67 8.99 -14.52
CA GLU A 554 -16.36 7.98 -13.70
C GLU A 554 -17.20 8.62 -12.57
N ALA A 555 -16.96 9.90 -12.28
CA ALA A 555 -17.64 10.59 -11.20
C ALA A 555 -19.13 10.85 -11.54
N VAL A 556 -20.01 10.58 -10.57
CA VAL A 556 -21.38 11.07 -10.63
C VAL A 556 -21.37 12.57 -10.36
N VAL A 557 -21.80 13.37 -11.32
CA VAL A 557 -21.90 14.82 -11.19
C VAL A 557 -23.22 15.15 -10.51
N THR A 558 -23.16 15.67 -9.30
CA THR A 558 -24.33 16.25 -8.62
C THR A 558 -24.48 17.71 -9.08
N PRO A 559 -25.64 18.14 -9.55
CA PRO A 559 -25.84 19.54 -9.94
C PRO A 559 -25.48 20.49 -8.78
N GLY A 560 -24.53 21.41 -9.02
CA GLY A 560 -24.06 22.39 -8.03
C GLY A 560 -22.62 22.20 -7.52
N GLN A 561 -21.94 21.13 -7.88
CA GLN A 561 -20.52 20.92 -7.53
C GLN A 561 -19.64 21.12 -8.78
N GLY A 562 -18.97 22.28 -8.83
CA GLY A 562 -18.10 22.80 -9.88
C GLY A 562 -17.36 21.80 -10.77
N VAL A 563 -18.03 21.38 -11.85
CA VAL A 563 -17.35 20.85 -13.03
C VAL A 563 -17.21 22.05 -13.97
N PRO A 564 -16.04 22.31 -14.59
CA PRO A 564 -15.95 23.26 -15.67
C PRO A 564 -16.92 22.84 -16.78
N GLU A 565 -17.78 23.74 -17.23
CA GLU A 565 -18.56 23.52 -18.46
C GLU A 565 -17.55 23.25 -19.60
N ASP A 566 -17.68 22.13 -20.26
CA ASP A 566 -16.87 21.81 -21.45
C ASP A 566 -17.20 22.89 -22.51
N PRO A 567 -16.23 23.75 -22.89
CA PRO A 567 -16.49 24.80 -23.86
C PRO A 567 -16.81 24.28 -25.27
N PHE A 568 -16.84 22.94 -25.45
CA PHE A 568 -17.12 22.27 -26.74
C PHE A 568 -18.37 21.39 -26.71
N GLU A 569 -19.15 21.38 -25.62
CA GLU A 569 -20.44 20.68 -25.57
C GLU A 569 -21.48 21.45 -26.40
N GLY A 570 -21.50 21.23 -27.71
CA GLY A 570 -22.45 21.87 -28.62
C GLY A 570 -21.95 22.18 -30.03
N LEU A 571 -20.76 21.70 -30.39
CA LEU A 571 -20.24 21.80 -31.77
C LEU A 571 -20.31 20.46 -32.51
#